data_5392c88f1a343a14b05a432e6f1fecf7
#
_entry.id   5392c88f1a343a14b05a432e6f1fecf7
#
_cell.length_a   1.000
_cell.length_b   1.000
_cell.length_c   1.000
_cell.angle_alpha   90.00
_cell.angle_beta   90.00
_cell.angle_gamma   90.00
#
_symmetry.space_group_name_H-M   'P 1'
#
loop_
_entity.id
_entity.type
_entity.pdbx_description
1 polymer ?
#
loop_
_entity_poly.entity_id
_entity_poly.type
_entity_poly.pdbx_seq_one_letter_code
_entity_poly.pdbx_strand_id
1 'polypeptide(L)'
;MPVVTRRELLEAGVHFGHQTRRWNPKMGRYLYGERSGIYIIDLEKTLSGLEEAYAYARDLGHRGGVILFVGTKKQAQEVISDHAVRVGMPFVTTRWLGGMLTNFQTVSRRLLRLRELREMERTGAFDYLPKREAIRLRHEKEKLERNLGGMQSLERLPDAIFVIDTKKEHIAVNEARKLGISVIAIVDTNCDPDEVDFVIPGNDDAIRSVSLVTRLIADALAEGRQQGREAVVTRATGPEIEPEPEPAPAPTPEPAPAAEAAPAAEPEPEPIVPDAAPAPGAGPTEAS
;
A
#
# COMPACT_ATOMS: atom_id res chain seq x y z
N MET A 1 -22.87 -10.52 5.14
CA MET A 1 -23.52 -10.79 3.84
C MET A 1 -22.43 -11.09 2.84
N PRO A 2 -22.61 -11.98 1.86
CA PRO A 2 -21.60 -12.24 0.85
C PRO A 2 -21.31 -10.94 0.10
N VAL A 3 -20.03 -10.68 -0.18
CA VAL A 3 -19.52 -9.48 -0.85
C VAL A 3 -20.09 -9.37 -2.28
N VAL A 4 -20.37 -10.53 -2.90
CA VAL A 4 -20.94 -10.67 -4.25
C VAL A 4 -21.73 -11.96 -4.35
N THR A 5 -22.71 -12.02 -5.24
CA THR A 5 -23.50 -13.23 -5.49
C THR A 5 -22.90 -14.08 -6.61
N ARG A 6 -23.12 -15.40 -6.57
CA ARG A 6 -22.73 -16.29 -7.69
C ARG A 6 -23.35 -15.87 -9.02
N ARG A 7 -24.54 -15.31 -8.98
CA ARG A 7 -25.24 -14.84 -10.18
C ARG A 7 -24.48 -13.67 -10.82
N GLU A 8 -24.03 -12.71 -10.05
CA GLU A 8 -23.23 -11.58 -10.56
C GLU A 8 -21.91 -12.05 -11.17
N LEU A 9 -21.22 -13.03 -10.55
CA LEU A 9 -20.00 -13.63 -11.10
C LEU A 9 -20.27 -14.35 -12.43
N LEU A 10 -21.40 -15.07 -12.54
CA LEU A 10 -21.81 -15.73 -13.79
C LEU A 10 -22.11 -14.70 -14.89
N GLU A 11 -22.88 -13.67 -14.58
CA GLU A 11 -23.26 -12.60 -15.53
C GLU A 11 -22.03 -11.78 -16.01
N ALA A 12 -21.05 -11.60 -15.14
CA ALA A 12 -19.77 -10.98 -15.47
C ALA A 12 -18.83 -11.89 -16.27
N GLY A 13 -19.11 -13.21 -16.34
CA GLY A 13 -18.29 -14.17 -17.08
C GLY A 13 -16.97 -14.51 -16.40
N VAL A 14 -16.89 -14.42 -15.06
CA VAL A 14 -15.70 -14.71 -14.26
C VAL A 14 -15.27 -16.17 -14.36
N HIS A 15 -16.23 -17.08 -14.59
CA HIS A 15 -16.03 -18.53 -14.65
C HIS A 15 -15.35 -19.04 -15.92
N PHE A 16 -15.21 -18.23 -16.96
CA PHE A 16 -14.52 -18.65 -18.18
C PHE A 16 -13.01 -18.55 -18.00
N GLY A 17 -12.33 -19.65 -18.27
CA GLY A 17 -10.86 -19.67 -18.35
C GLY A 17 -10.36 -19.71 -19.79
N HIS A 18 -9.12 -20.06 -19.95
CA HIS A 18 -8.45 -20.21 -21.23
C HIS A 18 -8.66 -21.60 -21.86
N GLN A 19 -8.24 -21.74 -23.11
CA GLN A 19 -8.22 -23.03 -23.80
C GLN A 19 -7.38 -24.07 -23.04
N THR A 20 -7.81 -25.33 -23.03
CA THR A 20 -7.18 -26.45 -22.30
C THR A 20 -5.69 -26.59 -22.54
N ARG A 21 -5.19 -26.35 -23.76
CA ARG A 21 -3.76 -26.44 -24.11
C ARG A 21 -2.87 -25.38 -23.45
N ARG A 22 -3.45 -24.31 -22.87
CA ARG A 22 -2.68 -23.19 -22.29
C ARG A 22 -2.70 -23.18 -20.78
N TRP A 23 -3.33 -24.15 -20.15
CA TRP A 23 -3.52 -24.14 -18.71
C TRP A 23 -2.25 -24.44 -17.92
N ASN A 24 -2.26 -24.03 -16.66
CA ASN A 24 -1.25 -24.41 -15.68
C ASN A 24 -1.80 -25.56 -14.81
N PRO A 25 -1.12 -26.71 -14.68
CA PRO A 25 -1.58 -27.82 -13.84
C PRO A 25 -1.85 -27.44 -12.38
N LYS A 26 -1.16 -26.46 -11.83
CA LYS A 26 -1.38 -25.97 -10.47
C LYS A 26 -2.78 -25.34 -10.28
N MET A 27 -3.38 -24.87 -11.36
CA MET A 27 -4.77 -24.33 -11.36
C MET A 27 -5.83 -25.44 -11.25
N GLY A 28 -5.46 -26.69 -11.38
CA GLY A 28 -6.41 -27.83 -11.26
C GLY A 28 -7.30 -27.78 -10.01
N ARG A 29 -6.78 -27.28 -8.90
CA ARG A 29 -7.50 -27.10 -7.64
C ARG A 29 -8.63 -26.06 -7.69
N TYR A 30 -8.62 -25.17 -8.70
CA TYR A 30 -9.60 -24.08 -8.88
C TYR A 30 -10.55 -24.32 -10.05
N LEU A 31 -10.42 -25.44 -10.74
CA LEU A 31 -11.24 -25.78 -11.91
C LEU A 31 -12.49 -26.56 -11.48
N TYR A 32 -13.61 -26.21 -12.08
CA TYR A 32 -14.85 -27.00 -12.01
C TYR A 32 -14.89 -28.10 -13.05
N GLY A 33 -14.39 -27.85 -14.27
CA GLY A 33 -14.39 -28.80 -15.37
C GLY A 33 -14.00 -28.16 -16.68
N GLU A 34 -14.28 -28.90 -17.78
CA GLU A 34 -14.03 -28.45 -19.15
C GLU A 34 -15.33 -28.46 -19.96
N ARG A 35 -15.50 -27.47 -20.82
CA ARG A 35 -16.58 -27.41 -21.77
C ARG A 35 -16.09 -26.81 -23.11
N SER A 36 -16.28 -27.54 -24.20
CA SER A 36 -15.91 -27.08 -25.57
C SER A 36 -14.45 -26.63 -25.71
N GLY A 37 -13.52 -27.32 -25.04
CA GLY A 37 -12.08 -27.03 -25.10
C GLY A 37 -11.63 -25.82 -24.26
N ILE A 38 -12.51 -25.34 -23.37
CA ILE A 38 -12.24 -24.23 -22.45
C ILE A 38 -12.43 -24.74 -21.01
N TYR A 39 -11.52 -24.41 -20.12
CA TYR A 39 -11.68 -24.67 -18.71
C TYR A 39 -12.68 -23.73 -18.07
N ILE A 40 -13.50 -24.29 -17.19
CA ILE A 40 -14.45 -23.55 -16.36
C ILE A 40 -13.90 -23.47 -14.95
N ILE A 41 -13.81 -22.24 -14.43
CA ILE A 41 -13.33 -21.96 -13.08
C ILE A 41 -14.48 -22.20 -12.08
N ASP A 42 -14.14 -22.76 -10.93
CA ASP A 42 -15.08 -22.99 -9.85
C ASP A 42 -15.41 -21.68 -9.12
N LEU A 43 -16.66 -21.25 -9.26
CA LEU A 43 -17.13 -19.98 -8.66
C LEU A 43 -17.19 -20.03 -7.13
N GLU A 44 -17.23 -21.21 -6.49
CA GLU A 44 -17.16 -21.29 -5.03
C GLU A 44 -15.75 -20.94 -4.55
N LYS A 45 -14.74 -21.41 -5.28
CA LYS A 45 -13.35 -21.03 -5.03
C LYS A 45 -13.10 -19.55 -5.31
N THR A 46 -13.74 -19.02 -6.35
CA THR A 46 -13.67 -17.59 -6.66
C THR A 46 -14.27 -16.75 -5.53
N LEU A 47 -15.44 -17.14 -5.01
CA LEU A 47 -16.09 -16.44 -3.89
C LEU A 47 -15.21 -16.45 -2.65
N SER A 48 -14.70 -17.63 -2.26
CA SER A 48 -13.82 -17.74 -1.09
C SER A 48 -12.57 -16.86 -1.22
N GLY A 49 -11.86 -16.93 -2.36
CA GLY A 49 -10.67 -16.12 -2.59
C GLY A 49 -10.99 -14.61 -2.65
N LEU A 50 -12.15 -14.25 -3.20
CA LEU A 50 -12.59 -12.86 -3.24
C LEU A 50 -12.95 -12.33 -1.84
N GLU A 51 -13.60 -13.13 -0.99
CA GLU A 51 -13.92 -12.76 0.39
C GLU A 51 -12.64 -12.56 1.22
N GLU A 52 -11.65 -13.43 1.06
CA GLU A 52 -10.34 -13.29 1.70
C GLU A 52 -9.61 -12.01 1.24
N ALA A 53 -9.55 -11.78 -0.06
CA ALA A 53 -8.94 -10.58 -0.64
C ALA A 53 -9.67 -9.29 -0.23
N TYR A 54 -11.02 -9.33 -0.16
CA TYR A 54 -11.85 -8.22 0.30
C TYR A 54 -11.57 -7.88 1.76
N ALA A 55 -11.56 -8.90 2.63
CA ALA A 55 -11.28 -8.71 4.05
C ALA A 55 -9.88 -8.11 4.27
N TYR A 56 -8.88 -8.60 3.55
CA TYR A 56 -7.53 -8.06 3.59
C TYR A 56 -7.46 -6.61 3.10
N ALA A 57 -8.08 -6.29 1.95
CA ALA A 57 -8.09 -4.94 1.40
C ALA A 57 -8.80 -3.93 2.33
N ARG A 58 -9.91 -4.35 2.98
CA ARG A 58 -10.63 -3.55 3.96
C ARG A 58 -9.79 -3.28 5.20
N ASP A 59 -9.14 -4.30 5.75
CA ASP A 59 -8.25 -4.14 6.90
C ASP A 59 -7.05 -3.23 6.57
N LEU A 60 -6.48 -3.39 5.38
CA LEU A 60 -5.44 -2.51 4.88
C LEU A 60 -5.93 -1.05 4.76
N GLY A 61 -7.13 -0.85 4.24
CA GLY A 61 -7.79 0.46 4.17
C GLY A 61 -7.98 1.09 5.54
N HIS A 62 -8.43 0.31 6.53
CA HIS A 62 -8.61 0.76 7.91
C HIS A 62 -7.31 1.29 8.53
N ARG A 63 -6.18 0.66 8.22
CA ARG A 63 -4.84 1.08 8.66
C ARG A 63 -4.23 2.22 7.82
N GLY A 64 -4.96 2.73 6.81
CA GLY A 64 -4.46 3.77 5.90
C GLY A 64 -3.42 3.28 4.91
N GLY A 65 -3.40 1.98 4.63
CA GLY A 65 -2.48 1.37 3.68
C GLY A 65 -2.74 1.77 2.22
N VAL A 66 -1.76 1.47 1.38
CA VAL A 66 -1.75 1.80 -0.05
C VAL A 66 -1.69 0.54 -0.89
N ILE A 67 -2.66 0.37 -1.79
CA ILE A 67 -2.65 -0.68 -2.82
C ILE A 67 -2.27 -0.06 -4.16
N LEU A 68 -1.25 -0.62 -4.82
CA LEU A 68 -0.90 -0.27 -6.19
C LEU A 68 -1.67 -1.18 -7.16
N PHE A 69 -2.52 -0.58 -7.99
CA PHE A 69 -3.30 -1.30 -8.99
C PHE A 69 -2.49 -1.48 -10.27
N VAL A 70 -2.36 -2.73 -10.75
CA VAL A 70 -1.53 -3.08 -11.91
C VAL A 70 -2.33 -3.87 -12.94
N GLY A 71 -2.38 -3.37 -14.17
CA GLY A 71 -2.99 -4.10 -15.29
C GLY A 71 -2.72 -3.42 -16.61
N THR A 72 -1.84 -4.05 -17.40
CA THR A 72 -1.43 -3.52 -18.71
C THR A 72 -2.20 -4.15 -19.87
N LYS A 73 -3.12 -5.10 -19.61
CA LYS A 73 -4.05 -5.61 -20.61
C LYS A 73 -4.98 -4.49 -21.10
N LYS A 74 -5.24 -4.40 -22.40
CA LYS A 74 -6.13 -3.39 -22.97
C LYS A 74 -7.52 -3.38 -22.32
N GLN A 75 -8.03 -4.56 -21.97
CA GLN A 75 -9.32 -4.75 -21.33
C GLN A 75 -9.35 -4.26 -19.86
N ALA A 76 -8.18 -4.17 -19.22
CA ALA A 76 -8.03 -3.80 -17.83
C ALA A 76 -7.65 -2.33 -17.62
N GLN A 77 -7.04 -1.68 -18.61
CA GLN A 77 -6.43 -0.35 -18.47
C GLN A 77 -7.41 0.71 -17.98
N GLU A 78 -8.55 0.86 -18.65
CA GLU A 78 -9.58 1.84 -18.32
C GLU A 78 -10.22 1.53 -16.96
N VAL A 79 -10.59 0.26 -16.75
CA VAL A 79 -11.19 -0.21 -15.51
C VAL A 79 -10.30 0.07 -14.29
N ILE A 80 -9.01 -0.23 -14.41
CA ILE A 80 -8.05 0.00 -13.33
C ILE A 80 -7.88 1.49 -13.04
N SER A 81 -7.70 2.32 -14.10
CA SER A 81 -7.53 3.76 -13.89
C SER A 81 -8.74 4.38 -13.19
N ASP A 82 -9.95 4.04 -13.63
CA ASP A 82 -11.18 4.60 -13.08
C ASP A 82 -11.39 4.23 -11.61
N HIS A 83 -11.26 2.94 -11.28
CA HIS A 83 -11.44 2.49 -9.90
C HIS A 83 -10.32 2.97 -8.98
N ALA A 84 -9.06 2.98 -9.43
CA ALA A 84 -7.94 3.47 -8.64
C ALA A 84 -8.05 4.98 -8.36
N VAL A 85 -8.41 5.78 -9.37
CA VAL A 85 -8.64 7.23 -9.20
C VAL A 85 -9.80 7.48 -8.24
N ARG A 86 -10.90 6.73 -8.35
CA ARG A 86 -12.08 6.85 -7.48
C ARG A 86 -11.71 6.69 -6.00
N VAL A 87 -10.79 5.80 -5.68
CA VAL A 87 -10.37 5.54 -4.28
C VAL A 87 -9.05 6.22 -3.90
N GLY A 88 -8.48 7.04 -4.80
CA GLY A 88 -7.24 7.79 -4.56
C GLY A 88 -6.00 6.89 -4.43
N MET A 89 -5.95 5.79 -5.20
CA MET A 89 -4.85 4.85 -5.20
C MET A 89 -3.94 4.99 -6.41
N PRO A 90 -2.65 4.68 -6.27
CA PRO A 90 -1.73 4.63 -7.41
C PRO A 90 -2.05 3.45 -8.33
N PHE A 91 -1.75 3.63 -9.63
CA PHE A 91 -1.99 2.59 -10.63
C PHE A 91 -0.95 2.59 -11.76
N VAL A 92 -0.81 1.44 -12.43
CA VAL A 92 0.01 1.25 -13.63
C VAL A 92 -0.81 0.53 -14.69
N THR A 93 -1.05 1.21 -15.82
CA THR A 93 -1.90 0.71 -16.91
C THR A 93 -1.19 0.55 -18.24
N THR A 94 -0.02 1.17 -18.43
CA THR A 94 0.65 1.14 -19.74
C THR A 94 1.65 -0.02 -19.82
N ARG A 95 2.74 0.06 -19.10
CA ARG A 95 3.78 -0.96 -19.06
C ARG A 95 4.49 -0.93 -17.71
N TRP A 96 4.66 -2.10 -17.12
CA TRP A 96 5.54 -2.24 -15.96
C TRP A 96 7.00 -2.05 -16.38
N LEU A 97 7.67 -1.11 -15.78
CA LEU A 97 9.10 -0.91 -15.98
C LEU A 97 9.87 -1.69 -14.91
N GLY A 98 10.83 -2.52 -15.32
CA GLY A 98 11.66 -3.25 -14.35
C GLY A 98 12.30 -2.29 -13.33
N GLY A 99 12.24 -2.65 -12.07
CA GLY A 99 12.76 -1.83 -10.96
C GLY A 99 11.76 -0.81 -10.38
N MET A 100 10.46 -0.88 -10.74
CA MET A 100 9.48 0.08 -10.23
C MET A 100 9.31 0.00 -8.71
N LEU A 101 9.45 -1.18 -8.12
CA LEU A 101 9.44 -1.39 -6.68
C LEU A 101 10.85 -1.60 -6.14
N THR A 102 11.64 -2.47 -6.75
CA THR A 102 12.99 -2.81 -6.27
C THR A 102 14.00 -1.67 -6.38
N ASN A 103 13.80 -0.72 -7.28
CA ASN A 103 14.60 0.50 -7.41
C ASN A 103 13.73 1.75 -7.25
N PHE A 104 12.88 1.75 -6.21
CA PHE A 104 11.91 2.82 -5.96
C PHE A 104 12.55 4.20 -5.80
N GLN A 105 13.76 4.29 -5.26
CA GLN A 105 14.48 5.56 -5.14
C GLN A 105 14.69 6.26 -6.51
N THR A 106 15.03 5.49 -7.54
CA THR A 106 15.17 6.02 -8.90
C THR A 106 13.82 6.42 -9.48
N VAL A 107 12.78 5.63 -9.24
CA VAL A 107 11.40 5.93 -9.67
C VAL A 107 10.91 7.20 -9.00
N SER A 108 11.11 7.36 -7.70
CA SER A 108 10.74 8.55 -6.93
C SER A 108 11.37 9.83 -7.51
N ARG A 109 12.66 9.80 -7.88
CA ARG A 109 13.31 10.93 -8.58
C ARG A 109 12.63 11.25 -9.91
N ARG A 110 12.18 10.24 -10.67
CA ARG A 110 11.45 10.46 -11.93
C ARG A 110 10.05 11.01 -11.69
N LEU A 111 9.38 10.61 -10.62
CA LEU A 111 8.09 11.18 -10.20
C LEU A 111 8.23 12.66 -9.80
N LEU A 112 9.30 13.01 -9.05
CA LEU A 112 9.61 14.41 -8.75
C LEU A 112 9.83 15.21 -10.04
N ARG A 113 10.63 14.67 -10.98
CA ARG A 113 10.86 15.30 -12.28
C ARG A 113 9.56 15.52 -13.07
N LEU A 114 8.64 14.57 -13.04
CA LEU A 114 7.33 14.72 -13.67
C LEU A 114 6.52 15.87 -13.04
N ARG A 115 6.54 15.99 -11.70
CA ARG A 115 5.88 17.09 -10.97
C ARG A 115 6.49 18.45 -11.38
N GLU A 116 7.82 18.56 -11.46
CA GLU A 116 8.50 19.76 -11.93
C GLU A 116 8.06 20.16 -13.35
N LEU A 117 8.07 19.21 -14.29
CA LEU A 117 7.69 19.47 -15.67
C LEU A 117 6.22 19.91 -15.82
N ARG A 118 5.32 19.35 -15.03
CA ARG A 118 3.92 19.80 -14.96
C ARG A 118 3.78 21.21 -14.40
N GLU A 119 4.56 21.53 -13.36
CA GLU A 119 4.55 22.87 -12.79
C GLU A 119 5.13 23.89 -13.76
N MET A 120 6.21 23.57 -14.48
CA MET A 120 6.75 24.42 -15.55
C MET A 120 5.73 24.67 -16.67
N GLU A 121 4.93 23.68 -17.05
CA GLU A 121 3.86 23.83 -18.03
C GLU A 121 2.72 24.71 -17.49
N ARG A 122 2.29 24.46 -16.25
CA ARG A 122 1.23 25.24 -15.59
C ARG A 122 1.57 26.71 -15.44
N THR A 123 2.82 27.02 -15.18
CA THR A 123 3.35 28.39 -15.01
C THR A 123 3.70 29.07 -16.34
N GLY A 124 3.60 28.37 -17.48
CA GLY A 124 4.01 28.88 -18.79
C GLY A 124 5.52 29.01 -18.96
N ALA A 125 6.32 28.40 -18.07
CA ALA A 125 7.79 28.47 -18.12
C ALA A 125 8.38 27.95 -19.44
N PHE A 126 7.67 27.03 -20.13
CA PHE A 126 8.10 26.53 -21.44
C PHE A 126 8.11 27.60 -22.55
N ASP A 127 7.32 28.65 -22.42
CA ASP A 127 7.20 29.68 -23.45
C ASP A 127 8.38 30.66 -23.41
N TYR A 128 9.10 30.71 -22.30
CA TYR A 128 10.34 31.50 -22.12
C TYR A 128 11.62 30.76 -22.56
N LEU A 129 11.51 29.46 -22.88
CA LEU A 129 12.63 28.63 -23.31
C LEU A 129 12.82 28.66 -24.84
N PRO A 130 14.06 28.42 -25.33
CA PRO A 130 14.27 28.19 -26.75
C PRO A 130 13.37 27.08 -27.28
N LYS A 131 12.74 27.26 -28.44
CA LYS A 131 11.74 26.35 -29.02
C LYS A 131 12.19 24.88 -29.03
N ARG A 132 13.46 24.62 -29.30
CA ARG A 132 14.04 23.26 -29.33
C ARG A 132 14.05 22.61 -27.94
N GLU A 133 14.34 23.38 -26.92
CA GLU A 133 14.37 22.92 -25.54
C GLU A 133 12.95 22.66 -25.00
N ALA A 134 12.03 23.59 -25.24
CA ALA A 134 10.63 23.42 -24.88
C ALA A 134 10.01 22.14 -25.48
N ILE A 135 10.30 21.84 -26.75
CA ILE A 135 9.83 20.61 -27.40
C ILE A 135 10.42 19.36 -26.71
N ARG A 136 11.72 19.40 -26.37
CA ARG A 136 12.39 18.28 -25.68
C ARG A 136 11.77 18.01 -24.32
N LEU A 137 11.51 19.05 -23.53
CA LEU A 137 10.91 18.93 -22.20
C LEU A 137 9.45 18.44 -22.26
N ARG A 138 8.67 18.90 -23.26
CA ARG A 138 7.32 18.40 -23.50
C ARG A 138 7.33 16.90 -23.82
N HIS A 139 8.22 16.43 -24.66
CA HIS A 139 8.37 15.00 -24.95
C HIS A 139 8.82 14.20 -23.72
N GLU A 140 9.74 14.74 -22.90
CA GLU A 140 10.13 14.10 -21.65
C GLU A 140 8.92 13.98 -20.70
N LYS A 141 8.12 15.04 -20.55
CA LYS A 141 6.90 15.05 -19.76
C LYS A 141 5.91 14.00 -20.24
N GLU A 142 5.57 13.98 -21.51
CA GLU A 142 4.63 13.01 -22.10
C GLU A 142 5.06 11.57 -21.85
N LYS A 143 6.36 11.27 -22.00
CA LYS A 143 6.91 9.94 -21.76
C LYS A 143 6.79 9.53 -20.30
N LEU A 144 7.13 10.43 -19.37
CA LEU A 144 7.00 10.19 -17.93
C LEU A 144 5.54 10.05 -17.54
N GLU A 145 4.67 10.89 -18.04
CA GLU A 145 3.23 10.88 -17.76
C GLU A 145 2.56 9.58 -18.21
N ARG A 146 2.90 9.10 -19.40
CA ARG A 146 2.39 7.82 -19.92
C ARG A 146 2.79 6.64 -19.02
N ASN A 147 4.03 6.63 -18.55
CA ASN A 147 4.57 5.46 -17.83
C ASN A 147 4.36 5.53 -16.30
N LEU A 148 4.39 6.72 -15.73
CA LEU A 148 4.40 6.94 -14.27
C LEU A 148 3.24 7.84 -13.80
N GLY A 149 2.39 8.31 -14.72
CA GLY A 149 1.32 9.25 -14.40
C GLY A 149 0.35 8.77 -13.32
N GLY A 150 0.04 7.48 -13.30
CA GLY A 150 -0.82 6.88 -12.29
C GLY A 150 -0.16 6.67 -10.92
N MET A 151 1.17 6.80 -10.82
CA MET A 151 1.90 6.58 -9.58
C MET A 151 2.27 7.86 -8.82
N GLN A 152 1.77 9.02 -9.22
CA GLN A 152 2.17 10.31 -8.66
C GLN A 152 1.87 10.50 -7.18
N SER A 153 0.84 9.82 -6.68
CA SER A 153 0.46 9.80 -5.27
C SER A 153 1.33 8.88 -4.42
N LEU A 154 2.22 8.09 -5.04
CA LEU A 154 3.04 7.13 -4.33
C LEU A 154 4.31 7.81 -3.78
N GLU A 155 4.37 7.99 -2.47
CA GLU A 155 5.51 8.59 -1.75
C GLU A 155 6.43 7.54 -1.12
N ARG A 156 5.88 6.36 -0.83
CA ARG A 156 6.58 5.21 -0.26
C ARG A 156 6.19 3.92 -1.01
N LEU A 157 6.89 2.84 -0.75
CA LEU A 157 6.50 1.54 -1.29
C LEU A 157 5.04 1.21 -0.89
N PRO A 158 4.25 0.60 -1.80
CA PRO A 158 2.89 0.18 -1.47
C PRO A 158 2.91 -0.98 -0.47
N ASP A 159 1.86 -1.10 0.32
CA ASP A 159 1.70 -2.17 1.28
C ASP A 159 1.20 -3.46 0.61
N ALA A 160 0.50 -3.33 -0.51
CA ALA A 160 0.08 -4.43 -1.37
C ALA A 160 0.02 -4.00 -2.84
N ILE A 161 0.04 -4.99 -3.75
CA ILE A 161 -0.27 -4.79 -5.15
C ILE A 161 -1.51 -5.59 -5.54
N PHE A 162 -2.37 -5.02 -6.38
CA PHE A 162 -3.49 -5.72 -7.01
C PHE A 162 -3.18 -5.89 -8.50
N VAL A 163 -3.07 -7.14 -8.97
CA VAL A 163 -2.57 -7.47 -10.31
C VAL A 163 -3.65 -8.17 -11.13
N ILE A 164 -3.79 -7.75 -12.39
CA ILE A 164 -4.59 -8.44 -13.38
C ILE A 164 -3.66 -9.10 -14.38
N ASP A 165 -3.79 -10.44 -14.53
CA ASP A 165 -2.91 -11.29 -15.34
C ASP A 165 -1.46 -11.36 -14.80
N THR A 166 -1.25 -12.23 -13.83
CA THR A 166 0.08 -12.45 -13.22
C THR A 166 1.12 -12.92 -14.22
N LYS A 167 0.71 -13.64 -15.28
CA LYS A 167 1.62 -14.11 -16.32
C LYS A 167 2.20 -12.96 -17.15
N LYS A 168 1.38 -11.95 -17.45
CA LYS A 168 1.83 -10.77 -18.18
C LYS A 168 2.64 -9.85 -17.29
N GLU A 169 2.21 -9.67 -16.05
CA GLU A 169 2.83 -8.79 -15.07
C GLU A 169 3.82 -9.52 -14.15
N HIS A 170 4.43 -10.63 -14.61
CA HIS A 170 5.36 -11.46 -13.84
C HIS A 170 6.52 -10.67 -13.23
N ILE A 171 6.96 -9.57 -13.88
CA ILE A 171 8.01 -8.71 -13.33
C ILE A 171 7.50 -7.99 -12.07
N ALA A 172 6.28 -7.47 -12.10
CA ALA A 172 5.66 -6.79 -10.96
C ALA A 172 5.49 -7.74 -9.78
N VAL A 173 4.96 -8.94 -10.03
CA VAL A 173 4.78 -9.99 -9.02
C VAL A 173 6.13 -10.39 -8.41
N ASN A 174 7.14 -10.63 -9.22
CA ASN A 174 8.48 -10.98 -8.74
C ASN A 174 9.12 -9.87 -7.91
N GLU A 175 8.95 -8.60 -8.30
CA GLU A 175 9.47 -7.46 -7.53
C GLU A 175 8.76 -7.33 -6.18
N ALA A 176 7.43 -7.46 -6.16
CA ALA A 176 6.65 -7.40 -4.92
C ALA A 176 7.06 -8.52 -3.95
N ARG A 177 7.17 -9.76 -4.42
CA ARG A 177 7.60 -10.91 -3.62
C ARG A 177 9.01 -10.73 -3.03
N LYS A 178 9.95 -10.18 -3.82
CA LYS A 178 11.32 -9.87 -3.33
C LYS A 178 11.33 -8.88 -2.18
N LEU A 179 10.35 -7.98 -2.13
CA LEU A 179 10.23 -6.94 -1.11
C LEU A 179 9.28 -7.33 0.03
N GLY A 180 8.65 -8.51 -0.03
CA GLY A 180 7.66 -8.94 0.96
C GLY A 180 6.36 -8.13 0.89
N ILE A 181 6.04 -7.55 -0.27
CA ILE A 181 4.78 -6.82 -0.52
C ILE A 181 3.72 -7.84 -0.90
N SER A 182 2.57 -7.81 -0.22
CA SER A 182 1.46 -8.73 -0.48
C SER A 182 0.90 -8.57 -1.89
N VAL A 183 0.65 -9.68 -2.55
CA VAL A 183 0.12 -9.75 -3.91
C VAL A 183 -1.32 -10.26 -3.88
N ILE A 184 -2.26 -9.43 -4.31
CA ILE A 184 -3.64 -9.80 -4.60
C ILE A 184 -3.75 -9.90 -6.12
N ALA A 185 -4.29 -10.99 -6.67
CA ALA A 185 -4.42 -11.06 -8.13
C ALA A 185 -5.64 -11.82 -8.61
N ILE A 186 -6.14 -11.40 -9.79
CA ILE A 186 -7.00 -12.23 -10.62
C ILE A 186 -6.10 -13.25 -11.32
N VAL A 187 -6.36 -14.52 -11.05
CA VAL A 187 -5.56 -15.64 -11.55
C VAL A 187 -6.41 -16.49 -12.48
N ASP A 188 -6.11 -16.42 -13.77
CA ASP A 188 -6.77 -17.25 -14.79
C ASP A 188 -6.07 -18.63 -14.90
N THR A 189 -6.66 -19.53 -15.62
CA THR A 189 -6.23 -20.94 -15.77
C THR A 189 -4.84 -21.13 -16.35
N ASN A 190 -4.23 -20.10 -16.97
CA ASN A 190 -2.88 -20.10 -17.54
C ASN A 190 -1.79 -19.53 -16.60
N CYS A 191 -2.18 -19.09 -15.42
CA CYS A 191 -1.30 -18.43 -14.45
C CYS A 191 -0.82 -19.41 -13.36
N ASP A 192 0.18 -19.00 -12.56
CA ASP A 192 0.65 -19.75 -11.40
C ASP A 192 0.03 -19.17 -10.11
N PRO A 193 -0.85 -19.91 -9.42
CA PRO A 193 -1.47 -19.41 -8.19
C PRO A 193 -0.50 -19.35 -7.00
N ASP A 194 0.61 -20.07 -7.03
CA ASP A 194 1.57 -20.10 -5.92
C ASP A 194 2.48 -18.84 -5.88
N GLU A 195 2.38 -17.99 -6.88
CA GLU A 195 3.08 -16.69 -6.93
C GLU A 195 2.31 -15.56 -6.23
N VAL A 196 1.10 -15.84 -5.75
CA VAL A 196 0.13 -14.85 -5.27
C VAL A 196 -0.29 -15.18 -3.84
N ASP A 197 -0.38 -14.19 -2.97
CA ASP A 197 -0.81 -14.37 -1.58
C ASP A 197 -2.33 -14.49 -1.46
N PHE A 198 -3.07 -13.65 -2.20
CA PHE A 198 -4.53 -13.65 -2.25
C PHE A 198 -4.99 -13.96 -3.66
N VAL A 199 -5.27 -15.23 -3.91
CA VAL A 199 -5.68 -15.75 -5.23
C VAL A 199 -7.18 -15.55 -5.44
N ILE A 200 -7.54 -14.80 -6.47
CA ILE A 200 -8.93 -14.68 -6.94
C ILE A 200 -9.02 -15.43 -8.27
N PRO A 201 -9.46 -16.70 -8.28
CA PRO A 201 -9.60 -17.46 -9.53
C PRO A 201 -10.65 -16.82 -10.42
N GLY A 202 -10.28 -16.41 -11.63
CA GLY A 202 -11.23 -15.72 -12.49
C GLY A 202 -10.67 -15.32 -13.84
N ASN A 203 -11.58 -14.96 -14.74
CA ASN A 203 -11.29 -14.52 -16.09
C ASN A 203 -10.65 -13.14 -16.08
N ASP A 204 -9.46 -13.04 -16.62
CA ASP A 204 -8.69 -11.79 -16.73
C ASP A 204 -8.81 -11.12 -18.11
N ASP A 205 -9.53 -11.73 -19.07
CA ASP A 205 -9.74 -11.21 -20.43
C ASP A 205 -11.09 -10.49 -20.60
N ALA A 206 -12.11 -10.86 -19.81
CA ALA A 206 -13.42 -10.25 -19.90
C ALA A 206 -13.49 -8.92 -19.14
N ILE A 207 -13.78 -7.82 -19.81
CA ILE A 207 -13.90 -6.47 -19.22
C ILE A 207 -14.86 -6.47 -18.01
N ARG A 208 -15.99 -7.17 -18.10
CA ARG A 208 -16.99 -7.25 -17.03
C ARG A 208 -16.44 -7.97 -15.79
N SER A 209 -15.68 -9.06 -15.98
CA SER A 209 -15.03 -9.81 -14.90
C SER A 209 -14.02 -8.95 -14.17
N VAL A 210 -13.11 -8.34 -14.94
CA VAL A 210 -12.09 -7.44 -14.43
C VAL A 210 -12.71 -6.25 -13.68
N SER A 211 -13.76 -5.64 -14.25
CA SER A 211 -14.46 -4.51 -13.64
C SER A 211 -15.13 -4.89 -12.32
N LEU A 212 -15.81 -6.03 -12.27
CA LEU A 212 -16.48 -6.50 -11.06
C LEU A 212 -15.47 -6.71 -9.92
N VAL A 213 -14.39 -7.45 -10.16
CA VAL A 213 -13.40 -7.76 -9.13
C VAL A 213 -12.63 -6.51 -8.71
N THR A 214 -12.18 -5.68 -9.67
CA THR A 214 -11.46 -4.43 -9.37
C THR A 214 -12.32 -3.48 -8.54
N ARG A 215 -13.62 -3.36 -8.87
CA ARG A 215 -14.59 -2.57 -8.11
C ARG A 215 -14.67 -3.05 -6.67
N LEU A 216 -14.81 -4.37 -6.44
CA LEU A 216 -14.96 -4.93 -5.11
C LEU A 216 -13.71 -4.69 -4.24
N ILE A 217 -12.51 -4.86 -4.79
CA ILE A 217 -11.27 -4.56 -4.06
C ILE A 217 -11.16 -3.05 -3.75
N ALA A 218 -11.54 -2.19 -4.69
CA ALA A 218 -11.55 -0.74 -4.47
C ALA A 218 -12.60 -0.33 -3.41
N ASP A 219 -13.80 -0.94 -3.44
CA ASP A 219 -14.86 -0.69 -2.47
C ASP A 219 -14.45 -1.15 -1.06
N ALA A 220 -13.82 -2.33 -0.93
CA ALA A 220 -13.26 -2.81 0.33
C ALA A 220 -12.28 -1.81 0.95
N LEU A 221 -11.36 -1.30 0.14
CA LEU A 221 -10.38 -0.32 0.59
C LEU A 221 -11.04 1.01 1.02
N ALA A 222 -12.04 1.48 0.26
CA ALA A 222 -12.79 2.70 0.59
C ALA A 222 -13.56 2.54 1.90
N GLU A 223 -14.25 1.40 2.09
CA GLU A 223 -14.96 1.06 3.32
C GLU A 223 -14.00 1.04 4.53
N GLY A 224 -12.86 0.35 4.40
CA GLY A 224 -11.85 0.30 5.46
C GLY A 224 -11.33 1.68 5.83
N ARG A 225 -11.06 2.54 4.86
CA ARG A 225 -10.62 3.92 5.10
C ARG A 225 -11.67 4.76 5.82
N GLN A 226 -12.93 4.59 5.46
CA GLN A 226 -14.02 5.27 6.14
C GLN A 226 -14.10 4.84 7.60
N GLN A 227 -14.09 3.54 7.88
CA GLN A 227 -14.10 2.99 9.25
C GLN A 227 -12.90 3.47 10.07
N GLY A 228 -11.70 3.52 9.47
CA GLY A 228 -10.49 4.02 10.13
C GLY A 228 -10.61 5.51 10.52
N ARG A 229 -11.18 6.34 9.64
CA ARG A 229 -11.42 7.76 9.93
C ARG A 229 -12.44 7.96 11.05
N GLU A 230 -13.54 7.22 11.03
CA GLU A 230 -14.58 7.26 12.06
C GLU A 230 -14.01 6.86 13.43
N ALA A 231 -13.18 5.81 13.48
CA ALA A 231 -12.51 5.37 14.71
C ALA A 231 -11.56 6.42 15.28
N VAL A 232 -10.85 7.18 14.44
CA VAL A 232 -9.97 8.27 14.87
C VAL A 232 -10.81 9.44 15.41
N VAL A 233 -11.89 9.83 14.74
CA VAL A 233 -12.79 10.89 15.18
C VAL A 233 -13.43 10.52 16.53
N THR A 234 -13.93 9.29 16.69
CA THR A 234 -14.54 8.83 17.95
C THR A 234 -13.53 8.82 19.11
N ARG A 235 -12.26 8.52 18.84
CA ARG A 235 -11.20 8.60 19.86
C ARG A 235 -10.87 10.06 20.23
N ALA A 236 -10.93 10.97 19.26
CA ALA A 236 -10.66 12.39 19.48
C ALA A 236 -11.83 13.12 20.18
N THR A 237 -13.06 12.59 20.02
CA THR A 237 -14.29 13.09 20.66
C THR A 237 -14.78 12.21 21.81
N GLY A 238 -13.89 11.34 22.36
CA GLY A 238 -14.19 10.56 23.56
C GLY A 238 -14.66 11.47 24.70
N PRO A 239 -15.53 10.98 25.60
CA PRO A 239 -16.14 11.82 26.61
C PRO A 239 -15.05 12.60 27.33
N GLU A 240 -15.17 13.92 27.31
CA GLU A 240 -14.48 14.82 28.20
C GLU A 240 -14.66 14.22 29.60
N ILE A 241 -13.56 13.75 30.21
CA ILE A 241 -13.58 13.33 31.61
C ILE A 241 -14.00 14.59 32.34
N GLU A 242 -15.26 14.63 32.80
CA GLU A 242 -15.68 15.65 33.76
C GLU A 242 -14.60 15.72 34.84
N PRO A 243 -14.02 16.87 35.10
CA PRO A 243 -13.03 16.96 36.17
C PRO A 243 -13.72 16.49 37.46
N GLU A 244 -13.15 15.44 38.03
CA GLU A 244 -13.54 14.92 39.33
C GLU A 244 -13.64 16.14 40.30
N PRO A 245 -14.76 16.35 41.01
CA PRO A 245 -14.89 17.49 41.89
C PRO A 245 -13.74 17.49 42.88
N GLU A 246 -12.99 18.59 42.92
CA GLU A 246 -11.91 18.80 43.87
C GLU A 246 -12.38 18.38 45.27
N PRO A 247 -11.63 17.56 46.01
CA PRO A 247 -11.97 17.23 47.39
C PRO A 247 -12.01 18.52 48.21
N ALA A 248 -13.12 18.75 48.91
CA ALA A 248 -13.32 19.84 49.78
C ALA A 248 -12.13 20.09 50.73
N PRO A 249 -11.70 21.32 50.99
CA PRO A 249 -10.55 21.61 51.85
C PRO A 249 -10.79 21.06 53.26
N ALA A 250 -9.83 20.25 53.73
CA ALA A 250 -9.82 19.76 55.09
C ALA A 250 -9.77 20.89 56.08
N PRO A 251 -10.47 20.78 57.23
CA PRO A 251 -10.50 21.84 58.25
C PRO A 251 -9.11 22.09 58.82
N THR A 252 -8.74 23.35 58.92
CA THR A 252 -7.50 23.87 59.52
C THR A 252 -7.39 23.45 60.97
N PRO A 253 -6.31 22.81 61.42
CA PRO A 253 -6.08 22.59 62.84
C PRO A 253 -5.57 23.87 63.50
N GLU A 254 -6.18 24.17 64.66
CA GLU A 254 -5.84 25.24 65.60
C GLU A 254 -4.39 25.11 66.09
N PRO A 255 -3.69 26.22 66.40
CA PRO A 255 -2.29 26.18 66.83
C PRO A 255 -2.18 25.83 68.30
N ALA A 256 -1.39 24.81 68.63
CA ALA A 256 -0.94 24.49 70.00
C ALA A 256 0.45 25.12 70.26
N PRO A 257 0.77 25.43 71.52
CA PRO A 257 1.79 26.42 71.89
C PRO A 257 3.22 25.90 71.86
N ALA A 258 4.14 26.86 71.83
CA ALA A 258 5.59 26.76 71.77
C ALA A 258 6.23 25.97 72.92
N ALA A 259 7.22 25.19 72.56
CA ALA A 259 8.27 24.75 73.53
C ALA A 259 9.62 24.71 72.75
N GLU A 260 10.45 25.60 73.17
CA GLU A 260 11.89 25.58 73.57
C GLU A 260 12.94 24.84 72.69
N ALA A 261 13.93 25.64 72.39
CA ALA A 261 15.15 25.38 71.66
C ALA A 261 16.16 24.43 72.25
N ALA A 262 16.93 23.74 71.38
CA ALA A 262 18.39 23.53 71.52
C ALA A 262 18.89 22.45 70.56
N PRO A 263 20.20 22.30 70.29
CA PRO A 263 20.98 23.12 69.39
C PRO A 263 21.60 22.31 68.19
N ALA A 264 22.29 23.02 67.35
CA ALA A 264 23.01 22.61 66.13
C ALA A 264 23.90 21.35 66.25
N ALA A 265 23.90 20.56 65.16
CA ALA A 265 24.99 19.64 64.82
C ALA A 265 25.44 19.88 63.40
N GLU A 266 26.76 19.88 63.23
CA GLU A 266 27.58 20.22 62.07
C GLU A 266 27.39 19.32 60.84
N PRO A 267 27.83 19.76 59.67
CA PRO A 267 27.71 19.01 58.42
C PRO A 267 28.85 18.01 58.22
N GLU A 268 28.53 16.83 57.77
CA GLU A 268 29.50 15.83 57.28
C GLU A 268 29.86 16.05 55.79
N PRO A 269 31.12 15.69 55.39
CA PRO A 269 31.70 16.07 54.12
C PRO A 269 31.36 15.13 52.96
N GLU A 270 31.37 15.71 51.74
CA GLU A 270 31.21 15.02 50.46
C GLU A 270 32.34 14.01 50.16
N PRO A 271 32.04 12.90 49.46
CA PRO A 271 33.08 11.98 49.00
C PRO A 271 33.68 12.44 47.66
N ILE A 272 35.01 12.43 47.64
CA ILE A 272 35.93 12.74 46.59
C ILE A 272 35.83 11.71 45.44
N VAL A 273 35.73 12.19 44.20
CA VAL A 273 35.85 11.39 42.95
C VAL A 273 37.35 11.30 42.59
N PRO A 274 37.92 10.14 42.30
CA PRO A 274 39.27 10.06 41.75
C PRO A 274 39.26 10.15 40.23
N ASP A 275 40.12 11.01 39.78
CA ASP A 275 40.59 11.30 38.42
C ASP A 275 41.27 10.05 37.80
N ALA A 276 40.96 9.74 36.58
CA ALA A 276 41.58 8.68 35.78
C ALA A 276 42.44 9.30 34.68
N ALA A 277 43.73 9.13 34.78
CA ALA A 277 44.74 9.51 33.82
C ALA A 277 44.92 8.51 32.64
N PRO A 278 45.73 8.83 31.62
CA PRO A 278 45.46 8.52 30.22
C PRO A 278 46.24 7.31 29.68
N ALA A 279 45.87 6.97 28.42
CA ALA A 279 46.51 5.93 27.63
C ALA A 279 47.88 6.35 27.06
N PRO A 280 48.77 5.40 26.76
CA PRO A 280 49.79 5.52 25.70
C PRO A 280 49.47 4.49 24.60
N GLY A 281 49.50 4.77 23.33
CA GLY A 281 50.58 5.22 22.50
C GLY A 281 51.27 4.06 21.76
N ALA A 282 51.42 4.27 20.48
CA ALA A 282 52.39 3.64 19.53
C ALA A 282 51.98 2.28 18.94
N GLY A 283 52.07 2.02 17.69
CA GLY A 283 52.82 2.48 16.58
C GLY A 283 52.88 1.38 15.49
N PRO A 284 53.43 1.58 14.31
CA PRO A 284 53.07 0.87 13.10
C PRO A 284 54.02 -0.29 12.75
N THR A 285 53.53 -1.21 11.91
CA THR A 285 54.34 -2.08 11.01
C THR A 285 53.45 -2.53 9.88
N GLU A 286 53.61 -2.12 8.68
CA GLU A 286 54.38 -2.52 7.48
C GLU A 286 54.20 -3.97 7.05
N ALA A 287 53.84 -4.06 5.78
CA ALA A 287 54.24 -5.00 4.71
C ALA A 287 53.79 -6.47 4.74
N SER A 288 53.02 -6.86 3.78
CA SER A 288 53.30 -7.51 2.51
C SER A 288 52.05 -7.76 1.71
#